data_5641f30e80184c3fa457a7870da25ff7
#
_entry.id   5641f30e80184c3fa457a7870da25ff7
#
_cell.length_a   1.000
_cell.length_b   1.000
_cell.length_c   1.000
_cell.angle_alpha   90.00
_cell.angle_beta   90.00
_cell.angle_gamma   90.00
#
_symmetry.space_group_name_H-M   'P 1'
#
loop_
_entity.id
_entity.type
_entity.pdbx_description
1 polymer ?
#
loop_
_entity_poly.entity_id
_entity_poly.type
_entity_poly.pdbx_seq_one_letter_code
_entity_poly.pdbx_strand_id
1 'polypeptide(L)'
;MRRAELVRAIQAVPVPSRPAAPLEQVVTPAEAAANLLTLLDQRFGLRGRSVVDLGCGTGRLAIGAALLGAHPVVGVDVDPALLAVTRSAARSALADVEFHGLDVAEWKEPAEFAVMNPPFGAQRRHADRPFWDRAFALAGTAVGAFASSASRTFIARLALERGAHVVEVERVPWNLPRTFPHHRAESVRLAVDRWVLQTGPKP
;
A
#
# COMPACT_ATOMS: atom_id res chain seq x y z
N MET A 1 4.82 -2.08 19.10
CA MET A 1 3.72 -1.06 19.07
C MET A 1 2.39 -1.80 19.06
N ARG A 2 1.41 -1.38 19.88
CA ARG A 2 0.06 -1.97 19.84
C ARG A 2 -0.70 -1.47 18.60
N ARG A 3 -1.57 -2.31 18.01
CA ARG A 3 -2.32 -1.96 16.79
C ARG A 3 -3.08 -0.63 16.91
N ALA A 4 -3.71 -0.35 18.05
CA ALA A 4 -4.43 0.91 18.25
C ALA A 4 -3.51 2.16 18.25
N GLU A 5 -2.26 2.02 18.66
CA GLU A 5 -1.24 3.07 18.58
C GLU A 5 -0.82 3.29 17.14
N LEU A 6 -0.62 2.21 16.39
CA LEU A 6 -0.31 2.25 14.95
C LEU A 6 -1.43 2.95 14.16
N VAL A 7 -2.70 2.60 14.43
CA VAL A 7 -3.84 3.25 13.77
C VAL A 7 -3.82 4.76 14.03
N ARG A 8 -3.61 5.21 15.28
CA ARG A 8 -3.54 6.64 15.60
C ARG A 8 -2.40 7.34 14.90
N ALA A 9 -1.22 6.71 14.85
CA ALA A 9 -0.07 7.27 14.16
C ALA A 9 -0.31 7.40 12.65
N ILE A 10 -0.86 6.38 12.01
CA ILE A 10 -1.21 6.42 10.58
C ILE A 10 -2.34 7.42 10.30
N GLN A 11 -3.32 7.56 11.20
CA GLN A 11 -4.41 8.52 11.06
C GLN A 11 -3.91 9.96 11.10
N ALA A 12 -2.83 10.24 11.82
CA ALA A 12 -2.21 11.57 11.88
C ALA A 12 -1.47 11.97 10.59
N VAL A 13 -1.21 11.01 9.68
CA VAL A 13 -0.62 11.31 8.36
C VAL A 13 -1.60 12.16 7.55
N PRO A 14 -1.17 13.35 7.06
CA PRO A 14 -2.03 14.27 6.32
C PRO A 14 -2.64 13.64 5.08
N VAL A 15 -3.87 14.05 4.79
CA VAL A 15 -4.57 13.69 3.54
C VAL A 15 -4.46 14.88 2.58
N PRO A 16 -4.12 14.68 1.31
CA PRO A 16 -4.06 15.78 0.35
C PRO A 16 -5.43 16.44 0.20
N SER A 17 -5.44 17.77 0.26
CA SER A 17 -6.68 18.55 0.08
C SER A 17 -7.24 18.50 -1.34
N ARG A 18 -6.40 18.15 -2.31
CA ARG A 18 -6.75 18.00 -3.73
C ARG A 18 -6.04 16.76 -4.31
N PRO A 19 -6.65 15.57 -4.20
CA PRO A 19 -6.08 14.38 -4.82
C PRO A 19 -6.09 14.53 -6.34
N ALA A 20 -5.01 14.10 -7.01
CA ALA A 20 -4.92 14.09 -8.46
C ALA A 20 -5.83 12.99 -9.01
N ALA A 21 -7.00 13.37 -9.57
CA ALA A 21 -7.97 12.42 -10.11
C ALA A 21 -7.39 11.46 -11.16
N PRO A 22 -6.51 11.91 -12.10
CA PRO A 22 -5.92 11.01 -13.09
C PRO A 22 -5.05 9.89 -12.49
N LEU A 23 -4.51 10.09 -11.28
CA LEU A 23 -3.66 9.12 -10.58
C LEU A 23 -4.45 8.21 -9.64
N GLU A 24 -5.79 8.35 -9.61
CA GLU A 24 -6.66 7.59 -8.68
C GLU A 24 -6.15 7.62 -7.23
N GLN A 25 -5.67 8.78 -6.75
CA GLN A 25 -5.08 8.93 -5.41
C GLN A 25 -6.12 8.70 -4.31
N VAL A 26 -6.40 7.42 -4.07
CA VAL A 26 -7.29 6.97 -2.98
C VAL A 26 -6.45 6.72 -1.73
N VAL A 27 -6.64 7.58 -0.73
CA VAL A 27 -5.91 7.44 0.54
C VAL A 27 -6.32 6.16 1.25
N THR A 28 -5.34 5.32 1.59
CA THR A 28 -5.57 4.11 2.37
C THR A 28 -6.15 4.45 3.75
N PRO A 29 -7.30 3.91 4.16
CA PRO A 29 -7.82 4.11 5.50
C PRO A 29 -6.82 3.64 6.56
N ALA A 30 -6.66 4.39 7.64
CA ALA A 30 -5.66 4.08 8.67
C ALA A 30 -5.86 2.72 9.31
N GLU A 31 -7.12 2.33 9.55
CA GLU A 31 -7.47 1.00 10.05
C GLU A 31 -7.05 -0.11 9.07
N ALA A 32 -7.30 0.08 7.78
CA ALA A 32 -6.94 -0.89 6.75
C ALA A 32 -5.41 -1.05 6.67
N ALA A 33 -4.67 0.07 6.63
CA ALA A 33 -3.21 0.07 6.60
C ALA A 33 -2.62 -0.64 7.84
N ALA A 34 -3.09 -0.27 9.04
CA ALA A 34 -2.63 -0.89 10.29
C ALA A 34 -2.94 -2.39 10.33
N ASN A 35 -4.12 -2.81 9.86
CA ASN A 35 -4.49 -4.23 9.82
C ASN A 35 -3.60 -5.02 8.87
N LEU A 36 -3.33 -4.52 7.66
CA LEU A 36 -2.44 -5.16 6.70
C LEU A 36 -1.03 -5.31 7.26
N LEU A 37 -0.45 -4.24 7.80
CA LEU A 37 0.91 -4.23 8.33
C LEU A 37 1.04 -5.12 9.58
N THR A 38 0.05 -5.09 10.48
CA THR A 38 0.03 -5.97 11.66
C THR A 38 -0.04 -7.45 11.24
N LEU A 39 -0.83 -7.76 10.21
CA LEU A 39 -0.92 -9.12 9.69
C LEU A 39 0.40 -9.59 9.06
N LEU A 40 1.07 -8.74 8.27
CA LEU A 40 2.40 -9.04 7.74
C LEU A 40 3.42 -9.25 8.85
N ASP A 41 3.41 -8.39 9.88
CA ASP A 41 4.32 -8.50 11.02
C ASP A 41 4.09 -9.81 11.81
N GLN A 42 2.83 -10.17 12.08
CA GLN A 42 2.47 -11.39 12.77
C GLN A 42 2.83 -12.67 12.00
N ARG A 43 2.71 -12.64 10.67
CA ARG A 43 2.95 -13.82 9.82
C ARG A 43 4.41 -14.02 9.47
N PHE A 44 5.15 -12.93 9.29
CA PHE A 44 6.49 -13.00 8.71
C PHE A 44 7.54 -12.22 9.51
N GLY A 45 7.14 -11.32 10.42
CA GLY A 45 8.03 -10.42 11.14
C GLY A 45 8.56 -9.28 10.24
N LEU A 46 8.20 -8.04 10.55
CA LEU A 46 8.67 -6.86 9.78
C LEU A 46 9.92 -6.23 10.36
N ARG A 47 10.17 -6.43 11.65
CA ARG A 47 11.27 -5.75 12.35
C ARG A 47 12.63 -6.06 11.74
N GLY A 48 13.38 -5.00 11.37
CA GLY A 48 14.71 -5.10 10.78
C GLY A 48 14.72 -5.62 9.34
N ARG A 49 13.55 -5.71 8.71
CA ARG A 49 13.42 -6.23 7.35
C ARG A 49 13.00 -5.13 6.38
N SER A 50 13.50 -5.23 5.14
CA SER A 50 13.27 -4.21 4.12
C SER A 50 11.85 -4.24 3.58
N VAL A 51 11.27 -3.04 3.39
CA VAL A 51 9.92 -2.85 2.84
C VAL A 51 9.97 -1.81 1.73
N VAL A 52 9.33 -2.09 0.60
CA VAL A 52 9.04 -1.10 -0.44
C VAL A 52 7.53 -0.85 -0.52
N ASP A 53 7.12 0.43 -0.49
CA ASP A 53 5.74 0.88 -0.70
C ASP A 53 5.61 1.41 -2.13
N LEU A 54 4.95 0.64 -2.99
CA LEU A 54 4.79 0.93 -4.41
C LEU A 54 3.55 1.81 -4.64
N GLY A 55 3.76 3.06 -5.10
CA GLY A 55 2.72 4.09 -5.18
C GLY A 55 2.35 4.55 -3.78
N CYS A 56 3.36 4.98 -3.01
CA CYS A 56 3.22 5.23 -1.58
C CYS A 56 2.24 6.36 -1.23
N GLY A 57 1.93 7.25 -2.16
CA GLY A 57 0.98 8.33 -1.96
C GLY A 57 1.31 9.16 -0.72
N THR A 58 0.42 9.18 0.25
CA THR A 58 0.63 9.87 1.54
C THR A 58 1.61 9.17 2.48
N GLY A 59 2.13 7.99 2.10
CA GLY A 59 3.11 7.24 2.90
C GLY A 59 2.52 6.43 4.05
N ARG A 60 1.22 6.23 4.12
CA ARG A 60 0.57 5.53 5.26
C ARG A 60 1.08 4.11 5.46
N LEU A 61 1.35 3.37 4.38
CA LEU A 61 1.90 2.03 4.47
C LEU A 61 3.40 2.08 4.83
N ALA A 62 4.20 2.89 4.14
CA ALA A 62 5.62 3.05 4.41
C ALA A 62 5.90 3.51 5.86
N ILE A 63 5.23 4.61 6.28
CA ILE A 63 5.36 5.14 7.65
C ILE A 63 4.92 4.09 8.68
N GLY A 64 3.80 3.41 8.44
CA GLY A 64 3.31 2.36 9.32
C GLY A 64 4.28 1.19 9.44
N ALA A 65 4.92 0.76 8.34
CA ALA A 65 5.95 -0.29 8.35
C ALA A 65 7.19 0.12 9.15
N ALA A 66 7.69 1.35 8.96
CA ALA A 66 8.82 1.88 9.73
C ALA A 66 8.50 1.95 11.23
N LEU A 67 7.28 2.38 11.60
CA LEU A 67 6.83 2.41 13.00
C LEU A 67 6.74 1.01 13.64
N LEU A 68 6.55 -0.04 12.86
CA LEU A 68 6.64 -1.44 13.32
C LEU A 68 8.09 -1.93 13.41
N GLY A 69 9.04 -1.11 12.98
CA GLY A 69 10.48 -1.42 13.05
C GLY A 69 11.05 -2.06 11.79
N ALA A 70 10.34 -2.03 10.67
CA ALA A 70 10.91 -2.37 9.37
C ALA A 70 12.06 -1.40 9.02
N HIS A 71 13.13 -1.90 8.43
CA HIS A 71 14.27 -1.09 8.00
C HIS A 71 15.17 -1.91 7.04
N PRO A 72 15.61 -1.33 5.91
CA PRO A 72 15.19 -0.02 5.38
C PRO A 72 13.74 -0.03 4.86
N VAL A 73 13.12 1.15 4.85
CA VAL A 73 11.79 1.35 4.25
C VAL A 73 11.88 2.39 3.15
N VAL A 74 11.36 2.05 1.98
CA VAL A 74 11.35 2.91 0.80
C VAL A 74 9.94 3.13 0.32
N GLY A 75 9.58 4.38 0.01
CA GLY A 75 8.33 4.73 -0.68
C GLY A 75 8.62 5.25 -2.08
N VAL A 76 7.91 4.73 -3.08
CA VAL A 76 8.04 5.15 -4.49
C VAL A 76 6.71 5.73 -4.95
N ASP A 77 6.72 6.93 -5.51
CA ASP A 77 5.53 7.56 -6.11
C ASP A 77 5.93 8.50 -7.24
N VAL A 78 5.06 8.63 -8.23
CA VAL A 78 5.30 9.49 -9.39
C VAL A 78 5.02 10.98 -9.10
N ASP A 79 4.28 11.29 -8.02
CA ASP A 79 3.86 12.65 -7.68
C ASP A 79 4.85 13.35 -6.74
N PRO A 80 5.73 14.25 -7.24
CA PRO A 80 6.73 14.91 -6.41
C PRO A 80 6.11 15.90 -5.40
N ALA A 81 4.96 16.48 -5.70
CA ALA A 81 4.28 17.39 -4.79
C ALA A 81 3.73 16.63 -3.56
N LEU A 82 3.17 15.45 -3.81
CA LEU A 82 2.70 14.58 -2.74
C LEU A 82 3.87 14.07 -1.88
N LEU A 83 4.98 13.68 -2.49
CA LEU A 83 6.19 13.23 -1.77
C LEU A 83 6.77 14.30 -0.85
N ALA A 84 6.67 15.59 -1.20
CA ALA A 84 7.11 16.66 -0.30
C ALA A 84 6.32 16.67 1.01
N VAL A 85 5.00 16.51 0.94
CA VAL A 85 4.11 16.38 2.11
C VAL A 85 4.41 15.09 2.88
N THR A 86 4.58 14.00 2.17
CA THR A 86 4.84 12.67 2.75
C THR A 86 6.16 12.61 3.53
N ARG A 87 7.23 13.22 3.01
CA ARG A 87 8.51 13.37 3.74
C ARG A 87 8.36 14.15 5.05
N SER A 88 7.53 15.20 5.04
CA SER A 88 7.23 15.96 6.26
C SER A 88 6.45 15.12 7.27
N ALA A 89 5.47 14.35 6.81
CA ALA A 89 4.69 13.44 7.65
C ALA A 89 5.56 12.36 8.29
N ALA A 90 6.48 11.74 7.53
CA ALA A 90 7.41 10.73 8.05
C ALA A 90 8.31 11.31 9.15
N ARG A 91 8.88 12.50 8.93
CA ARG A 91 9.68 13.19 9.98
C ARG A 91 8.87 13.46 11.24
N SER A 92 7.63 13.94 11.09
CA SER A 92 6.75 14.22 12.24
C SER A 92 6.37 12.96 13.01
N ALA A 93 6.29 11.82 12.33
CA ALA A 93 6.03 10.52 12.94
C ALA A 93 7.31 9.85 13.50
N LEU A 94 8.49 10.46 13.33
CA LEU A 94 9.79 9.85 13.62
C LEU A 94 9.98 8.50 12.90
N ALA A 95 9.42 8.38 11.70
CA ALA A 95 9.52 7.19 10.86
C ALA A 95 10.70 7.38 9.88
N ASP A 96 11.63 6.43 9.89
CA ASP A 96 12.77 6.41 8.97
C ASP A 96 12.33 5.77 7.65
N VAL A 97 12.05 6.63 6.66
CA VAL A 97 11.56 6.23 5.33
C VAL A 97 12.25 7.08 4.27
N GLU A 98 12.83 6.42 3.29
CA GLU A 98 13.34 7.06 2.08
C GLU A 98 12.25 7.14 1.02
N PHE A 99 12.16 8.27 0.28
CA PHE A 99 11.13 8.46 -0.75
C PHE A 99 11.74 8.82 -2.10
N HIS A 100 11.29 8.14 -3.17
CA HIS A 100 11.75 8.34 -4.54
C HIS A 100 10.61 8.78 -5.46
N GLY A 101 10.89 9.81 -6.27
CA GLY A 101 9.94 10.37 -7.24
C GLY A 101 10.14 9.74 -8.61
N LEU A 102 9.59 8.55 -8.84
CA LEU A 102 9.62 7.86 -10.14
C LEU A 102 8.41 6.94 -10.34
N ASP A 103 8.23 6.49 -11.58
CA ASP A 103 7.24 5.47 -11.91
C ASP A 103 7.62 4.15 -11.24
N VAL A 104 6.63 3.45 -10.70
CA VAL A 104 6.85 2.15 -10.04
C VAL A 104 7.51 1.12 -10.97
N ALA A 105 7.27 1.22 -12.28
CA ALA A 105 7.89 0.33 -13.28
C ALA A 105 9.41 0.54 -13.39
N GLU A 106 9.92 1.70 -12.99
CA GLU A 106 11.36 2.04 -13.03
C GLU A 106 12.10 1.59 -11.76
N TRP A 107 11.39 1.36 -10.66
CA TRP A 107 12.00 0.89 -9.41
C TRP A 107 12.47 -0.55 -9.54
N LYS A 108 13.75 -0.84 -9.20
CA LYS A 108 14.37 -2.16 -9.41
C LYS A 108 14.99 -2.76 -8.15
N GLU A 109 15.13 -1.97 -7.09
CA GLU A 109 15.74 -2.45 -5.85
C GLU A 109 14.84 -3.49 -5.17
N PRO A 110 15.36 -4.68 -4.86
CA PRO A 110 14.60 -5.72 -4.17
C PRO A 110 14.33 -5.34 -2.72
N ALA A 111 13.27 -5.88 -2.16
CA ALA A 111 12.95 -5.78 -0.75
C ALA A 111 12.42 -7.13 -0.25
N GLU A 112 12.42 -7.35 1.05
CA GLU A 112 11.80 -8.55 1.61
C GLU A 112 10.29 -8.49 1.51
N PHE A 113 9.72 -7.29 1.65
CA PHE A 113 8.28 -7.05 1.49
C PHE A 113 8.00 -5.96 0.47
N ALA A 114 6.96 -6.17 -0.33
CA ALA A 114 6.33 -5.08 -1.07
C ALA A 114 4.94 -4.83 -0.47
N VAL A 115 4.62 -3.56 -0.22
CA VAL A 115 3.27 -3.13 0.17
C VAL A 115 2.74 -2.16 -0.85
N MET A 116 1.41 -2.14 -1.07
CA MET A 116 0.82 -1.24 -2.04
C MET A 116 -0.68 -1.05 -1.88
N ASN A 117 -1.15 0.13 -2.30
CA ASN A 117 -2.55 0.40 -2.58
C ASN A 117 -2.63 0.99 -4.01
N PRO A 118 -2.54 0.15 -5.05
CA PRO A 118 -2.48 0.60 -6.43
C PRO A 118 -3.80 1.22 -6.90
N PRO A 119 -3.81 1.96 -8.02
CA PRO A 119 -5.03 2.43 -8.63
C PRO A 119 -5.97 1.26 -8.94
N PHE A 120 -7.29 1.43 -8.70
CA PHE A 120 -8.28 0.36 -8.89
C PHE A 120 -8.79 0.25 -10.35
N GLY A 121 -8.28 1.05 -11.26
CA GLY A 121 -8.60 1.00 -12.67
C GLY A 121 -9.90 1.72 -13.03
N ALA A 122 -10.39 2.63 -12.19
CA ALA A 122 -11.58 3.43 -12.44
C ALA A 122 -11.37 4.47 -13.54
N GLN A 123 -10.19 5.07 -13.64
CA GLN A 123 -9.81 6.06 -14.64
C GLN A 123 -9.11 5.42 -15.84
N ARG A 124 -8.22 4.46 -15.59
CA ARG A 124 -7.46 3.77 -16.61
C ARG A 124 -7.50 2.26 -16.37
N ARG A 125 -8.13 1.55 -17.30
CA ARG A 125 -8.20 0.08 -17.26
C ARG A 125 -6.80 -0.52 -17.14
N HIS A 126 -6.62 -1.46 -16.21
CA HIS A 126 -5.34 -2.16 -15.95
C HIS A 126 -4.20 -1.25 -15.43
N ALA A 127 -4.51 -0.11 -14.80
CA ALA A 127 -3.50 0.77 -14.20
C ALA A 127 -2.73 0.10 -13.05
N ASP A 128 -3.32 -0.92 -12.43
CA ASP A 128 -2.73 -1.71 -11.35
C ASP A 128 -1.67 -2.73 -11.82
N ARG A 129 -1.64 -3.12 -13.11
CA ARG A 129 -0.74 -4.16 -13.62
C ARG A 129 0.74 -3.90 -13.37
N PRO A 130 1.30 -2.72 -13.65
CA PRO A 130 2.72 -2.44 -13.37
C PRO A 130 3.07 -2.62 -11.89
N PHE A 131 2.13 -2.32 -10.98
CA PHE A 131 2.32 -2.49 -9.54
C PHE A 131 2.42 -3.97 -9.16
N TRP A 132 1.52 -4.81 -9.66
CA TRP A 132 1.54 -6.25 -9.43
C TRP A 132 2.80 -6.89 -10.00
N ASP A 133 3.15 -6.56 -11.25
CA ASP A 133 4.36 -7.07 -11.89
C ASP A 133 5.60 -6.71 -11.08
N ARG A 134 5.67 -5.47 -10.59
CA ARG A 134 6.81 -5.00 -9.81
C ARG A 134 6.82 -5.62 -8.40
N ALA A 135 5.68 -5.69 -7.73
CA ALA A 135 5.59 -6.31 -6.41
C ALA A 135 6.09 -7.76 -6.41
N PHE A 136 5.65 -8.57 -7.38
CA PHE A 136 6.12 -9.95 -7.50
C PHE A 136 7.59 -10.07 -7.92
N ALA A 137 8.12 -9.10 -8.67
CA ALA A 137 9.53 -9.10 -9.08
C ALA A 137 10.48 -8.73 -7.94
N LEU A 138 10.03 -7.93 -6.99
CA LEU A 138 10.90 -7.33 -5.96
C LEU A 138 10.76 -7.98 -4.59
N ALA A 139 9.56 -8.48 -4.23
CA ALA A 139 9.30 -9.01 -2.90
C ALA A 139 9.90 -10.41 -2.71
N GLY A 140 10.91 -10.52 -1.84
CA GLY A 140 11.55 -11.81 -1.55
C GLY A 140 10.79 -12.67 -0.54
N THR A 141 9.85 -12.12 0.22
CA THR A 141 9.12 -12.84 1.27
C THR A 141 7.62 -12.76 1.06
N ALA A 142 7.05 -11.55 1.00
CA ALA A 142 5.61 -11.40 0.84
C ALA A 142 5.21 -10.05 0.22
N VAL A 143 4.03 -10.06 -0.41
CA VAL A 143 3.32 -8.86 -0.89
C VAL A 143 2.09 -8.65 -0.04
N GLY A 144 1.93 -7.43 0.49
CA GLY A 144 0.72 -6.94 1.12
C GLY A 144 0.03 -5.88 0.26
N ALA A 145 -1.22 -6.10 -0.15
CA ALA A 145 -1.85 -5.19 -1.09
C ALA A 145 -3.34 -4.99 -0.84
N PHE A 146 -3.86 -3.88 -1.38
CA PHE A 146 -5.28 -3.65 -1.57
C PHE A 146 -5.63 -3.70 -3.05
N ALA A 147 -6.80 -4.21 -3.39
CA ALA A 147 -7.26 -4.26 -4.77
C ALA A 147 -8.78 -4.26 -4.85
N SER A 148 -9.33 -3.84 -5.99
CA SER A 148 -10.75 -4.03 -6.26
C SER A 148 -11.13 -5.51 -6.15
N SER A 149 -12.24 -5.83 -5.48
CA SER A 149 -12.74 -7.20 -5.39
C SER A 149 -13.10 -7.81 -6.77
N ALA A 150 -13.32 -6.96 -7.78
CA ALA A 150 -13.51 -7.41 -9.16
C ALA A 150 -12.24 -8.02 -9.77
N SER A 151 -11.05 -7.65 -9.26
CA SER A 151 -9.76 -8.17 -9.73
C SER A 151 -9.35 -9.50 -9.07
N ARG A 152 -10.17 -10.07 -8.17
CA ARG A 152 -9.79 -11.24 -7.34
C ARG A 152 -9.29 -12.42 -8.17
N THR A 153 -10.03 -12.83 -9.19
CA THR A 153 -9.65 -13.96 -10.05
C THR A 153 -8.36 -13.69 -10.84
N PHE A 154 -8.20 -12.46 -11.32
CA PHE A 154 -6.98 -12.05 -12.03
C PHE A 154 -5.75 -12.11 -11.12
N ILE A 155 -5.85 -11.53 -9.90
CA ILE A 155 -4.72 -11.51 -8.96
C ILE A 155 -4.35 -12.91 -8.48
N ALA A 156 -5.33 -13.76 -8.18
CA ALA A 156 -5.08 -15.14 -7.78
C ALA A 156 -4.36 -15.96 -8.87
N ARG A 157 -4.76 -15.77 -10.15
CA ARG A 157 -4.08 -16.40 -11.28
C ARG A 157 -2.65 -15.87 -11.45
N LEU A 158 -2.47 -14.54 -11.41
CA LEU A 158 -1.16 -13.92 -11.53
C LEU A 158 -0.21 -14.38 -10.42
N ALA A 159 -0.70 -14.49 -9.18
CA ALA A 159 0.08 -15.02 -8.06
C ALA A 159 0.58 -16.44 -8.37
N LEU A 160 -0.29 -17.32 -8.85
CA LEU A 160 0.07 -18.68 -9.24
C LEU A 160 1.13 -18.69 -10.37
N GLU A 161 0.94 -17.88 -11.40
CA GLU A 161 1.88 -17.75 -12.53
C GLU A 161 3.28 -17.26 -12.08
N ARG A 162 3.35 -16.49 -11.00
CA ARG A 162 4.59 -15.97 -10.39
C ARG A 162 5.14 -16.88 -9.28
N GLY A 163 4.55 -18.05 -9.03
CA GLY A 163 4.97 -18.98 -7.98
C GLY A 163 4.66 -18.50 -6.56
N ALA A 164 3.82 -17.49 -6.42
CA ALA A 164 3.38 -16.97 -5.12
C ALA A 164 2.16 -17.73 -4.60
N HIS A 165 2.03 -17.77 -3.27
CA HIS A 165 0.91 -18.41 -2.57
C HIS A 165 -0.01 -17.36 -1.94
N VAL A 166 -1.31 -17.49 -2.14
CA VAL A 166 -2.29 -16.68 -1.44
C VAL A 166 -2.38 -17.15 0.01
N VAL A 167 -1.88 -16.33 0.94
CA VAL A 167 -1.94 -16.60 2.39
C VAL A 167 -3.29 -16.18 2.93
N GLU A 168 -3.76 -15.00 2.52
CA GLU A 168 -5.05 -14.47 2.95
C GLU A 168 -5.61 -13.48 1.91
N VAL A 169 -6.90 -13.55 1.69
CA VAL A 169 -7.67 -12.54 0.98
C VAL A 169 -8.97 -12.28 1.72
N GLU A 170 -9.20 -11.02 2.09
CA GLU A 170 -10.38 -10.62 2.86
C GLU A 170 -10.95 -9.32 2.32
N ARG A 171 -12.30 -9.25 2.23
CA ARG A 171 -12.97 -7.99 1.93
C ARG A 171 -12.92 -7.09 3.15
N VAL A 172 -12.40 -5.87 2.96
CA VAL A 172 -12.26 -4.89 4.02
C VAL A 172 -13.24 -3.71 3.85
N PRO A 173 -13.69 -3.11 4.97
CA PRO A 173 -14.48 -1.88 4.90
C PRO A 173 -13.66 -0.76 4.25
N TRP A 174 -14.20 -0.19 3.17
CA TRP A 174 -13.54 0.89 2.45
C TRP A 174 -14.54 1.97 2.10
N ASN A 175 -14.60 2.98 2.94
CA ASN A 175 -15.46 4.14 2.74
C ASN A 175 -14.61 5.30 2.24
N LEU A 176 -14.90 5.80 1.05
CA LEU A 176 -14.33 7.05 0.57
C LEU A 176 -15.18 8.20 1.08
N PRO A 177 -14.58 9.19 1.78
CA PRO A 177 -15.29 10.43 2.05
C PRO A 177 -15.63 11.13 0.73
N ARG A 178 -16.64 12.00 0.76
CA ARG A 178 -17.04 12.80 -0.39
C ARG A 178 -15.89 13.69 -0.85
N THR A 179 -15.21 13.30 -1.92
CA THR A 179 -14.01 14.00 -2.42
C THR A 179 -14.34 14.99 -3.54
N PHE A 180 -15.51 14.85 -4.20
CA PHE A 180 -15.90 15.69 -5.33
C PHE A 180 -17.31 16.29 -5.15
N PRO A 181 -17.54 17.57 -5.55
CA PRO A 181 -18.83 18.28 -5.36
C PRO A 181 -20.02 17.60 -6.04
N HIS A 182 -19.80 16.82 -7.10
CA HIS A 182 -20.85 16.15 -7.86
C HIS A 182 -21.29 14.78 -7.29
N HIS A 183 -20.64 14.30 -6.23
CA HIS A 183 -21.07 13.08 -5.56
C HIS A 183 -22.38 13.32 -4.80
N ARG A 184 -23.44 12.60 -5.15
CA ARG A 184 -24.77 12.70 -4.52
C ARG A 184 -24.85 12.02 -3.15
N ALA A 185 -23.94 11.08 -2.83
CA ALA A 185 -23.90 10.39 -1.55
C ALA A 185 -22.80 10.95 -0.66
N GLU A 186 -23.01 10.95 0.68
CA GLU A 186 -22.02 11.41 1.67
C GLU A 186 -20.75 10.54 1.69
N SER A 187 -20.86 9.27 1.31
CA SER A 187 -19.73 8.35 1.14
C SER A 187 -20.01 7.31 0.06
N VAL A 188 -18.97 6.87 -0.62
CA VAL A 188 -19.04 5.75 -1.57
C VAL A 188 -18.33 4.55 -0.94
N ARG A 189 -19.06 3.44 -0.79
CA ARG A 189 -18.47 2.17 -0.33
C ARG A 189 -17.85 1.45 -1.52
N LEU A 190 -16.55 1.26 -1.50
CA LEU A 190 -15.84 0.46 -2.49
C LEU A 190 -15.75 -1.00 -2.04
N ALA A 191 -15.84 -1.91 -3.01
CA ALA A 191 -15.56 -3.33 -2.79
C ALA A 191 -14.05 -3.57 -2.95
N VAL A 192 -13.33 -3.55 -1.83
CA VAL A 192 -11.87 -3.69 -1.78
C VAL A 192 -11.50 -4.94 -0.99
N ASP A 193 -10.56 -5.70 -1.53
CA ASP A 193 -9.93 -6.84 -0.86
C ASP A 193 -8.53 -6.46 -0.36
N ARG A 194 -8.22 -6.90 0.85
CA ARG A 194 -6.86 -6.96 1.39
C ARG A 194 -6.25 -8.30 0.98
N TRP A 195 -5.02 -8.26 0.46
CA TRP A 195 -4.26 -9.42 0.02
C TRP A 195 -2.99 -9.57 0.83
N VAL A 196 -2.68 -10.79 1.22
CA VAL A 196 -1.35 -11.21 1.69
C VAL A 196 -0.92 -12.41 0.85
N LEU A 197 0.18 -12.24 0.14
CA LEU A 197 0.72 -13.22 -0.80
C LEU A 197 2.17 -13.51 -0.39
N GLN A 198 2.51 -14.76 -0.22
CA GLN A 198 3.88 -15.21 0.04
C GLN A 198 4.59 -15.44 -1.29
N THR A 199 5.75 -14.80 -1.50
CA THR A 199 6.56 -14.89 -2.73
C THR A 199 7.81 -15.73 -2.54
N GLY A 200 8.36 -15.76 -1.33
CA GLY A 200 9.53 -16.57 -0.98
C GLY A 200 9.18 -18.02 -0.65
N PRO A 201 10.18 -18.86 -0.37
CA PRO A 201 9.97 -20.23 0.07
C PRO A 201 9.11 -20.25 1.34
N LYS A 202 8.33 -21.33 1.50
CA LYS A 202 7.58 -21.55 2.75
C LYS A 202 8.56 -21.62 3.93
N PRO A 203 8.22 -20.99 5.08
CA PRO A 203 9.02 -21.10 6.28
C PRO A 203 9.11 -22.54 6.80
#